data_fbeb9705a2db47d2ac954261882e7496
#
_entry.id   fbeb9705a2db47d2ac954261882e7496
#
_cell.length_a   1.000
_cell.length_b   1.000
_cell.length_c   1.000
_cell.angle_alpha   90.00
_cell.angle_beta   90.00
_cell.angle_gamma   90.00
#
_symmetry.space_group_name_H-M   'P 1'
#
loop_
_entity.id
_entity.type
_entity.pdbx_description
1 polymer ?
#
loop_
_entity_poly.entity_id
_entity_poly.type
_entity_poly.pdbx_seq_one_letter_code
_entity_poly.pdbx_strand_id
1 'polypeptide(L)'
;MSKWDKLLARICGLSRDLRFDELRKVLESYGYELRQPNGGSSHCTFRKPGCAPITIPMHEPIKKVYVMMVKEVVESEVSNREDD
;
A
#
# COMPACT_ATOMS: atom_id res chain seq x y z
N MET A 1 -13.03 -0.27 17.04
CA MET A 1 -12.03 0.00 16.01
C MET A 1 -12.70 0.42 14.72
N SER A 2 -12.12 1.41 14.06
CA SER A 2 -12.67 1.88 12.79
C SER A 2 -12.33 0.88 11.67
N LYS A 3 -13.02 1.02 10.55
CA LYS A 3 -12.70 0.21 9.37
C LYS A 3 -11.26 0.43 8.92
N TRP A 4 -10.75 1.65 9.10
CA TRP A 4 -9.38 1.98 8.75
C TRP A 4 -8.38 1.18 9.60
N ASP A 5 -8.60 1.14 10.92
CA ASP A 5 -7.73 0.40 11.81
C ASP A 5 -7.72 -1.08 11.49
N LYS A 6 -8.87 -1.64 11.13
CA LYS A 6 -8.96 -3.04 10.74
C LYS A 6 -8.19 -3.30 9.46
N LEU A 7 -8.27 -2.38 8.51
CA LEU A 7 -7.53 -2.51 7.25
C LEU A 7 -6.03 -2.51 7.50
N LEU A 8 -5.52 -1.59 8.32
CA LEU A 8 -4.11 -1.54 8.65
C LEU A 8 -3.67 -2.81 9.36
N ALA A 9 -4.49 -3.34 10.26
CA ALA A 9 -4.20 -4.59 10.96
C ALA A 9 -4.10 -5.76 9.98
N ARG A 10 -4.97 -5.81 8.98
CA ARG A 10 -4.93 -6.86 7.97
C ARG A 10 -3.66 -6.79 7.14
N ILE A 11 -3.22 -5.58 6.79
CA ILE A 11 -1.98 -5.39 6.05
C ILE A 11 -0.78 -5.83 6.90
N CYS A 12 -0.73 -5.41 8.15
CA CYS A 12 0.37 -5.78 9.04
C CYS A 12 0.40 -7.28 9.32
N GLY A 13 -0.75 -7.93 9.29
CA GLY A 13 -0.85 -9.38 9.44
C GLY A 13 -0.64 -10.16 8.15
N LEU A 14 -0.36 -9.47 7.05
CA LEU A 14 -0.16 -10.08 5.73
C LEU A 14 -1.36 -10.93 5.30
N SER A 15 -2.55 -10.38 5.45
CA SER A 15 -3.78 -11.03 5.07
C SER A 15 -3.77 -11.43 3.58
N ARG A 16 -4.36 -12.57 3.26
CA ARG A 16 -4.37 -13.08 1.89
C ARG A 16 -5.54 -12.58 1.06
N ASP A 17 -6.50 -11.94 1.69
CA ASP A 17 -7.72 -11.49 1.01
C ASP A 17 -7.74 -9.99 0.73
N LEU A 18 -6.57 -9.35 0.76
CA LEU A 18 -6.46 -7.93 0.47
C LEU A 18 -6.66 -7.67 -1.02
N ARG A 19 -7.35 -6.57 -1.31
CA ARG A 19 -7.62 -6.14 -2.67
C ARG A 19 -6.77 -4.94 -3.04
N PHE A 20 -6.59 -4.75 -4.33
CA PHE A 20 -5.82 -3.63 -4.85
C PHE A 20 -6.33 -2.29 -4.32
N ASP A 21 -7.65 -2.08 -4.35
CA ASP A 21 -8.25 -0.82 -3.89
C ASP A 21 -7.93 -0.53 -2.42
N GLU A 22 -7.84 -1.57 -1.60
CA GLU A 22 -7.53 -1.42 -0.18
C GLU A 22 -6.09 -0.92 0.00
N LEU A 23 -5.15 -1.50 -0.73
CA LEU A 23 -3.76 -1.05 -0.68
C LEU A 23 -3.60 0.35 -1.24
N ARG A 24 -4.32 0.67 -2.32
CA ARG A 24 -4.31 1.99 -2.91
C ARG A 24 -4.75 3.06 -1.91
N LYS A 25 -5.84 2.80 -1.19
CA LYS A 25 -6.34 3.75 -0.19
C LYS A 25 -5.30 4.04 0.87
N VAL A 26 -4.62 3.00 1.34
CA VAL A 26 -3.59 3.16 2.36
C VAL A 26 -2.41 3.97 1.83
N LEU A 27 -1.91 3.63 0.65
CA LEU A 27 -0.78 4.34 0.07
C LEU A 27 -1.11 5.80 -0.20
N GLU A 28 -2.30 6.07 -0.75
CA GLU A 28 -2.71 7.44 -1.01
C GLU A 28 -2.84 8.25 0.27
N SER A 29 -3.27 7.62 1.36
CA SER A 29 -3.38 8.31 2.65
C SER A 29 -2.02 8.75 3.19
N TYR A 30 -0.95 8.09 2.76
CA TYR A 30 0.42 8.43 3.19
C TYR A 30 1.15 9.32 2.19
N GLY A 31 0.45 9.81 1.17
CA GLY A 31 1.03 10.76 0.23
C GLY A 31 1.53 10.17 -1.07
N TYR A 32 1.30 8.89 -1.31
CA TYR A 32 1.66 8.27 -2.58
C TYR A 32 0.65 8.63 -3.66
N GLU A 33 1.13 8.82 -4.88
CA GLU A 33 0.28 9.08 -6.04
C GLU A 33 0.28 7.87 -6.95
N LEU A 34 -0.90 7.50 -7.42
CA LEU A 34 -1.04 6.41 -8.37
C LEU A 34 -0.64 6.88 -9.77
N ARG A 35 0.30 6.19 -10.36
CA ARG A 35 0.74 6.44 -11.74
C ARG A 35 0.54 5.16 -12.52
N GLN A 36 -0.32 5.21 -13.53
CA GLN A 36 -0.50 4.08 -14.42
C GLN A 36 0.42 4.25 -15.63
N PRO A 37 1.18 3.21 -15.98
CA PRO A 37 1.98 3.28 -17.20
C PRO A 37 1.06 3.30 -18.42
N ASN A 38 1.52 3.95 -19.48
CA ASN A 38 0.79 3.98 -20.73
C ASN A 38 0.81 2.58 -21.37
N GLY A 39 -0.26 2.23 -22.08
CA GLY A 39 -0.29 1.01 -22.86
C GLY A 39 -1.00 -0.17 -22.23
N GLY A 40 -1.82 0.04 -21.23
CA GLY A 40 -2.70 -1.00 -20.70
C GLY A 40 -2.02 -2.04 -19.81
N SER A 41 -0.93 -1.67 -19.16
CA SER A 41 -0.29 -2.56 -18.20
C SER A 41 -1.23 -2.84 -17.02
N SER A 42 -1.19 -4.08 -16.51
CA SER A 42 -1.95 -4.45 -15.33
C SER A 42 -1.25 -4.06 -14.03
N HIS A 43 -0.10 -3.40 -14.10
CA HIS A 43 0.64 -2.94 -12.94
C HIS A 43 0.42 -1.45 -12.73
N CYS A 44 0.31 -1.05 -11.47
CA CYS A 44 0.21 0.36 -11.11
C CYS A 44 1.39 0.73 -10.24
N THR A 45 2.00 1.88 -10.51
CA THR A 45 3.12 2.38 -9.75
C THR A 45 2.67 3.50 -8.85
N PHE A 46 3.02 3.42 -7.58
CA PHE A 46 2.73 4.47 -6.60
C PHE A 46 4.03 5.20 -6.29
N ARG A 47 3.99 6.52 -6.37
CA ARG A 47 5.17 7.36 -6.15
C ARG A 47 4.93 8.39 -5.07
N LYS A 48 5.96 8.61 -4.26
CA LYS A 48 5.96 9.65 -3.23
C LYS A 48 7.32 10.33 -3.24
N PRO A 49 7.37 11.68 -3.21
CA PRO A 49 8.65 12.39 -3.19
C PRO A 49 9.54 11.93 -2.04
N GLY A 50 10.78 11.63 -2.34
CA GLY A 50 11.75 11.19 -1.34
C GLY A 50 11.68 9.71 -1.00
N CYS A 51 10.77 8.96 -1.62
CA CYS A 51 10.63 7.53 -1.36
C CYS A 51 10.75 6.73 -2.66
N ALA A 52 11.15 5.47 -2.54
CA ALA A 52 11.22 4.59 -3.68
C ALA A 52 9.82 4.27 -4.20
N PRO A 53 9.65 4.12 -5.51
CA PRO A 53 8.34 3.78 -6.06
C PRO A 53 7.95 2.35 -5.71
N ILE A 54 6.63 2.14 -5.58
CA ILE A 54 6.07 0.82 -5.28
C ILE A 54 5.17 0.42 -6.44
N THR A 55 5.46 -0.71 -7.07
CA THR A 55 4.66 -1.23 -8.16
C THR A 55 3.85 -2.42 -7.68
N ILE A 56 2.53 -2.36 -7.86
CA ILE A 56 1.62 -3.40 -7.43
C ILE A 56 0.77 -3.84 -8.61
N PRO A 57 0.71 -5.14 -8.91
CA PRO A 57 -0.17 -5.64 -9.96
C PRO A 57 -1.64 -5.54 -9.52
N MET A 58 -2.51 -5.32 -10.48
CA MET A 58 -3.94 -5.21 -10.21
C MET A 58 -4.63 -6.56 -10.04
N HIS A 59 -3.87 -7.64 -10.08
CA HIS A 59 -4.41 -9.00 -9.87
C HIS A 59 -4.82 -9.22 -8.43
N GLU A 60 -5.96 -9.82 -8.25
CA GLU A 60 -6.46 -10.19 -6.93
C GLU A 60 -6.56 -11.70 -6.81
N PRO A 61 -6.24 -12.24 -5.64
CA PRO A 61 -5.74 -11.56 -4.45
C PRO A 61 -4.31 -11.07 -4.61
N ILE A 62 -3.97 -10.02 -3.88
CA ILE A 62 -2.62 -9.43 -3.94
C ILE A 62 -1.62 -10.39 -3.28
N LYS A 63 -0.52 -10.64 -3.95
CA LYS A 63 0.51 -11.53 -3.42
C LYS A 63 1.16 -10.95 -2.16
N LYS A 64 1.59 -11.83 -1.28
CA LYS A 64 2.17 -11.46 0.00
C LYS A 64 3.34 -10.49 -0.13
N VAL A 65 4.17 -10.66 -1.16
CA VAL A 65 5.35 -9.79 -1.35
C VAL A 65 4.95 -8.32 -1.52
N TYR A 66 3.82 -8.07 -2.18
CA TYR A 66 3.34 -6.70 -2.37
C TYR A 66 2.69 -6.16 -1.10
N VAL A 67 1.99 -7.02 -0.37
CA VAL A 67 1.42 -6.63 0.93
C VAL A 67 2.54 -6.26 1.90
N MET A 68 3.65 -6.98 1.86
CA MET A 68 4.81 -6.66 2.69
C MET A 68 5.39 -5.27 2.38
N MET A 69 5.40 -4.89 1.12
CA MET A 69 5.85 -3.55 0.74
C MET A 69 4.97 -2.46 1.35
N VAL A 70 3.67 -2.66 1.32
CA VAL A 70 2.73 -1.70 1.90
C VAL A 70 2.84 -1.72 3.42
N LYS A 71 3.03 -2.88 4.01
CA LYS A 71 3.23 -3.00 5.46
C LYS A 71 4.44 -2.17 5.91
N GLU A 72 5.53 -2.22 5.16
CA GLU A 72 6.72 -1.43 5.49
C GLU A 72 6.42 0.06 5.48
N VAL A 73 5.60 0.52 4.54
CA VAL A 73 5.18 1.92 4.49
C VAL A 73 4.38 2.27 5.74
N VAL A 74 3.42 1.43 6.10
CA VAL A 74 2.57 1.65 7.28
C VAL A 74 3.44 1.75 8.53
N GLU A 75 4.35 0.83 8.71
CA GLU A 75 5.21 0.80 9.90
C GLU A 75 6.14 2.00 9.95
N SER A 76 6.66 2.42 8.81
CA SER A 76 7.53 3.58 8.72
C SER A 76 6.79 4.86 9.11
N GLU A 77 5.57 5.02 8.61
CA GLU A 77 4.77 6.21 8.91
C GLU A 77 4.33 6.26 10.36
N VAL A 78 3.98 5.12 10.93
CA VAL A 78 3.60 5.05 12.34
C VAL A 78 4.80 5.41 13.22
N SER A 79 5.99 4.88 12.90
CA SER A 79 7.22 5.21 13.64
C SER A 79 7.54 6.69 13.60
N ASN A 80 7.36 7.32 12.43
CA ASN A 80 7.62 8.75 12.29
C ASN A 80 6.68 9.59 13.15
N ARG A 81 5.43 9.14 13.31
CA ARG A 81 4.45 9.85 14.14
C ARG A 81 4.74 9.70 15.62
N GLU A 82 5.30 8.57 16.03
CA GLU A 82 5.59 8.31 17.42
C GLU A 82 6.81 9.08 17.93
N ASP A 83 7.65 9.56 17.03
CA ASP A 83 8.86 10.29 17.38
C ASP A 83 8.60 11.74 17.78
N ASP A 84 7.38 12.18 17.72
CA ASP A 84 7.01 13.53 18.13
C ASP A 84 7.04 13.73 19.63
#